data_56f09719cd64e903730e4b4897b601da
#
_entry.id   56f09719cd64e903730e4b4897b601da
#
_cell.length_a   1.000
_cell.length_b   1.000
_cell.length_c   1.000
_cell.angle_alpha   90.00
_cell.angle_beta   90.00
_cell.angle_gamma   90.00
#
_symmetry.space_group_name_H-M   'P 1'
#
loop_
_entity.id
_entity.type
_entity.pdbx_description
1 polymer ?
#
loop_
_entity_poly.entity_id
_entity_poly.type
_entity_poly.pdbx_seq_one_letter_code
_entity_poly.pdbx_strand_id
1 'polypeptide(L)'
;MASAKVLQEKQAFVDQLTEKLNGATTGVIVSYSGITVAEDTALRRQLREAGVEYAVVKNTLLKRAAEAANLNGLDDALHGTTALAICDDYTAAAKVLSKYAEGSKTFKIKAGFMDGQVIGADKVDELAKLPNKEGLLSMLLSVLNGPIRGLAVALNAIVEKGEEAAPAEEATPAEEAAPAEEAVEAPAEAPAEEAPAAE
;
A
#
# COMPACT_ATOMS: atom_id res chain seq x y z
N MET A 1 -28.03 36.57 -7.92
CA MET A 1 -27.98 36.05 -6.54
C MET A 1 -28.44 34.60 -6.55
N ALA A 2 -27.76 33.70 -5.86
CA ALA A 2 -28.20 32.30 -5.78
C ALA A 2 -29.50 32.23 -4.96
N SER A 3 -30.50 31.47 -5.46
CA SER A 3 -31.77 31.28 -4.74
C SER A 3 -31.49 30.63 -3.39
N ALA A 4 -32.23 31.04 -2.34
CA ALA A 4 -32.09 30.45 -1.01
C ALA A 4 -32.25 28.93 -1.00
N LYS A 5 -33.11 28.35 -1.86
CA LYS A 5 -33.25 26.92 -2.09
C LYS A 5 -31.96 26.25 -2.52
N VAL A 6 -31.26 26.82 -3.50
CA VAL A 6 -29.99 26.26 -4.03
C VAL A 6 -28.85 26.34 -3.00
N LEU A 7 -28.90 27.33 -2.10
CA LEU A 7 -27.95 27.41 -0.98
C LEU A 7 -28.21 26.31 0.06
N GLN A 8 -29.46 26.06 0.39
CA GLN A 8 -29.85 24.99 1.32
C GLN A 8 -29.49 23.59 0.76
N GLU A 9 -29.76 23.34 -0.52
CA GLU A 9 -29.38 22.09 -1.17
C GLU A 9 -27.86 21.85 -1.13
N LYS A 10 -27.06 22.90 -1.34
CA LYS A 10 -25.59 22.79 -1.27
C LYS A 10 -25.09 22.58 0.14
N GLN A 11 -25.73 23.21 1.13
CA GLN A 11 -25.42 23.00 2.55
C GLN A 11 -25.73 21.57 2.96
N ALA A 12 -26.93 21.07 2.65
CA ALA A 12 -27.31 19.68 2.91
C ALA A 12 -26.35 18.67 2.25
N PHE A 13 -25.87 18.96 1.04
CA PHE A 13 -24.89 18.12 0.37
C PHE A 13 -23.51 18.15 1.07
N VAL A 14 -23.06 19.30 1.55
CA VAL A 14 -21.82 19.42 2.33
C VAL A 14 -21.95 18.66 3.65
N ASP A 15 -23.10 18.78 4.34
CA ASP A 15 -23.34 18.08 5.60
C ASP A 15 -23.31 16.55 5.40
N GLN A 16 -23.97 16.04 4.34
CA GLN A 16 -23.90 14.63 3.97
C GLN A 16 -22.48 14.16 3.62
N LEU A 17 -21.70 14.99 2.90
CA LEU A 17 -20.30 14.68 2.63
C LEU A 17 -19.47 14.66 3.90
N THR A 18 -19.68 15.58 4.81
CA THR A 18 -18.98 15.63 6.10
C THR A 18 -19.29 14.40 6.95
N GLU A 19 -20.55 13.97 6.99
CA GLU A 19 -20.95 12.75 7.68
C GLU A 19 -20.24 11.51 7.07
N LYS A 20 -20.21 11.43 5.74
CA LYS A 20 -19.51 10.34 5.03
C LYS A 20 -18.00 10.35 5.26
N LEU A 21 -17.37 11.53 5.27
CA LEU A 21 -15.93 11.66 5.55
C LEU A 21 -15.58 11.28 6.99
N ASN A 22 -16.44 11.63 7.95
CA ASN A 22 -16.25 11.27 9.36
C ASN A 22 -16.53 9.78 9.64
N GLY A 23 -17.45 9.19 8.89
CA GLY A 23 -17.79 7.76 9.03
C GLY A 23 -16.83 6.82 8.34
N ALA A 24 -16.06 7.31 7.36
CA ALA A 24 -15.16 6.50 6.57
C ALA A 24 -13.77 6.38 7.21
N THR A 25 -13.22 5.19 7.18
CA THR A 25 -11.86 4.92 7.67
C THR A 25 -10.80 5.44 6.70
N THR A 26 -11.05 5.31 5.40
CA THR A 26 -10.10 5.72 4.35
C THR A 26 -10.81 6.37 3.18
N GLY A 27 -10.18 7.38 2.60
CA GLY A 27 -10.61 7.94 1.33
C GLY A 27 -9.43 8.32 0.44
N VAL A 28 -9.64 8.19 -0.85
CA VAL A 28 -8.63 8.50 -1.87
C VAL A 28 -9.19 9.52 -2.85
N ILE A 29 -8.42 10.53 -3.11
CA ILE A 29 -8.73 11.61 -4.04
C ILE A 29 -7.96 11.38 -5.33
N VAL A 30 -8.68 11.31 -6.44
CA VAL A 30 -8.10 11.01 -7.75
C VAL A 30 -8.50 12.04 -8.79
N SER A 31 -7.65 12.20 -9.81
CA SER A 31 -7.97 12.93 -11.01
C SER A 31 -8.55 11.97 -12.05
N TYR A 32 -9.78 12.27 -12.53
CA TYR A 32 -10.45 11.41 -13.51
C TYR A 32 -10.46 12.01 -14.93
N SER A 33 -9.54 12.91 -15.23
CA SER A 33 -9.45 13.55 -16.54
C SER A 33 -9.07 12.52 -17.63
N GLY A 34 -9.77 12.59 -18.78
CA GLY A 34 -9.40 11.80 -19.96
C GLY A 34 -9.80 10.32 -19.94
N ILE A 35 -10.74 9.93 -19.08
CA ILE A 35 -11.28 8.56 -19.02
C ILE A 35 -12.45 8.44 -19.99
N THR A 36 -12.55 7.31 -20.70
CA THR A 36 -13.71 7.00 -21.53
C THR A 36 -14.89 6.51 -20.67
N VAL A 37 -16.11 6.66 -21.18
CA VAL A 37 -17.32 6.22 -20.45
C VAL A 37 -17.31 4.71 -20.17
N ALA A 38 -16.76 3.92 -21.08
CA ALA A 38 -16.64 2.47 -20.90
C ALA A 38 -15.71 2.12 -19.73
N GLU A 39 -14.56 2.79 -19.68
CA GLU A 39 -13.57 2.61 -18.59
C GLU A 39 -14.10 3.09 -17.24
N ASP A 40 -14.77 4.26 -17.18
CA ASP A 40 -15.39 4.74 -15.94
C ASP A 40 -16.47 3.77 -15.43
N THR A 41 -17.26 3.20 -16.33
CA THR A 41 -18.27 2.20 -15.97
C THR A 41 -17.63 0.93 -15.40
N ALA A 42 -16.54 0.45 -16.01
CA ALA A 42 -15.79 -0.70 -15.52
C ALA A 42 -15.14 -0.42 -14.15
N LEU A 43 -14.53 0.76 -13.98
CA LEU A 43 -13.94 1.21 -12.72
C LEU A 43 -15.00 1.27 -11.61
N ARG A 44 -16.14 1.90 -11.86
CA ARG A 44 -17.25 1.99 -10.89
C ARG A 44 -17.80 0.63 -10.50
N ARG A 45 -17.80 -0.32 -11.43
CA ARG A 45 -18.20 -1.70 -11.13
C ARG A 45 -17.22 -2.36 -10.17
N GLN A 46 -15.92 -2.29 -10.46
CA GLN A 46 -14.87 -2.85 -9.60
C GLN A 46 -14.87 -2.22 -8.21
N LEU A 47 -15.04 -0.90 -8.12
CA LEU A 47 -15.12 -0.19 -6.84
C LEU A 47 -16.34 -0.62 -6.03
N ARG A 48 -17.50 -0.82 -6.65
CA ARG A 48 -18.70 -1.32 -5.97
C ARG A 48 -18.53 -2.76 -5.49
N GLU A 49 -17.88 -3.62 -6.29
CA GLU A 49 -17.56 -5.00 -5.89
C GLU A 49 -16.59 -5.03 -4.70
N ALA A 50 -15.72 -4.01 -4.58
CA ALA A 50 -14.80 -3.82 -3.45
C ALA A 50 -15.42 -3.06 -2.25
N GLY A 51 -16.71 -2.71 -2.30
CA GLY A 51 -17.37 -1.97 -1.23
C GLY A 51 -16.97 -0.50 -1.11
N VAL A 52 -16.45 0.11 -2.19
CA VAL A 52 -15.98 1.50 -2.23
C VAL A 52 -17.05 2.41 -2.81
N GLU A 53 -17.42 3.46 -2.09
CA GLU A 53 -18.24 4.53 -2.64
C GLU A 53 -17.38 5.46 -3.49
N TYR A 54 -17.72 5.60 -4.77
CA TYR A 54 -17.03 6.51 -5.69
C TYR A 54 -17.95 7.61 -6.19
N ALA A 55 -17.59 8.84 -5.92
CA ALA A 55 -18.36 10.03 -6.29
C ALA A 55 -17.48 11.12 -6.91
N VAL A 56 -17.96 11.74 -7.98
CA VAL A 56 -17.34 12.95 -8.54
C VAL A 56 -17.94 14.14 -7.82
N VAL A 57 -17.11 14.91 -7.14
CA VAL A 57 -17.53 16.02 -6.28
C VAL A 57 -16.86 17.31 -6.75
N LYS A 58 -17.59 18.41 -6.63
CA LYS A 58 -17.05 19.74 -6.89
C LYS A 58 -16.01 20.11 -5.82
N ASN A 59 -14.79 20.52 -6.24
CA ASN A 59 -13.69 20.86 -5.32
C ASN A 59 -14.07 21.85 -4.23
N THR A 60 -14.85 22.88 -4.56
CA THR A 60 -15.29 23.89 -3.57
C THR A 60 -16.22 23.34 -2.48
N LEU A 61 -17.00 22.28 -2.78
CA LEU A 61 -17.86 21.62 -1.80
C LEU A 61 -17.04 20.65 -0.96
N LEU A 62 -16.13 19.91 -1.63
CA LEU A 62 -15.22 18.99 -0.96
C LEU A 62 -14.29 19.73 0.02
N LYS A 63 -13.77 20.91 -0.37
CA LYS A 63 -12.95 21.75 0.50
C LYS A 63 -13.69 22.10 1.79
N ARG A 64 -14.95 22.58 1.70
CA ARG A 64 -15.76 22.92 2.86
C ARG A 64 -16.06 21.71 3.75
N ALA A 65 -16.33 20.56 3.13
CA ALA A 65 -16.55 19.32 3.87
C ALA A 65 -15.28 18.85 4.58
N ALA A 66 -14.11 18.98 3.92
CA ALA A 66 -12.81 18.64 4.49
C ALA A 66 -12.43 19.57 5.66
N GLU A 67 -12.68 20.88 5.53
CA GLU A 67 -12.51 21.85 6.63
C GLU A 67 -13.42 21.50 7.83
N ALA A 68 -14.68 21.14 7.58
CA ALA A 68 -15.61 20.71 8.63
C ALA A 68 -15.22 19.37 9.29
N ALA A 69 -14.59 18.48 8.54
CA ALA A 69 -14.05 17.20 9.02
C ALA A 69 -12.64 17.32 9.63
N ASN A 70 -12.06 18.52 9.74
CA ASN A 70 -10.69 18.76 10.21
C ASN A 70 -9.58 18.10 9.38
N LEU A 71 -9.83 17.80 8.12
CA LEU A 71 -8.86 17.24 7.18
C LEU A 71 -8.04 18.36 6.52
N ASN A 72 -7.16 18.98 7.29
CA ASN A 72 -6.31 20.07 6.82
C ASN A 72 -5.17 19.53 5.96
N GLY A 73 -4.93 20.16 4.79
CA GLY A 73 -3.85 19.78 3.87
C GLY A 73 -4.31 19.10 2.59
N LEU A 74 -5.62 18.96 2.35
CA LEU A 74 -6.16 18.48 1.08
C LEU A 74 -6.24 19.58 0.02
N ASP A 75 -6.03 20.85 0.39
CA ASP A 75 -6.18 22.00 -0.51
C ASP A 75 -5.31 21.90 -1.76
N ASP A 76 -4.06 21.48 -1.59
CA ASP A 76 -3.11 21.31 -2.69
C ASP A 76 -3.51 20.19 -3.67
N ALA A 77 -4.28 19.21 -3.20
CA ALA A 77 -4.77 18.11 -4.02
C ALA A 77 -6.08 18.45 -4.76
N LEU A 78 -6.80 19.48 -4.33
CA LEU A 78 -8.13 19.84 -4.86
C LEU A 78 -8.08 20.73 -6.11
N HIS A 79 -7.08 20.56 -6.98
CA HIS A 79 -6.97 21.28 -8.26
C HIS A 79 -7.43 20.39 -9.43
N GLY A 80 -8.11 20.99 -10.41
CA GLY A 80 -8.60 20.31 -11.62
C GLY A 80 -9.79 19.38 -11.35
N THR A 81 -9.91 18.33 -12.16
CA THR A 81 -10.98 17.32 -12.01
C THR A 81 -10.70 16.43 -10.79
N THR A 82 -11.71 16.19 -10.00
CA THR A 82 -11.54 15.45 -8.75
C THR A 82 -12.70 14.48 -8.55
N ALA A 83 -12.35 13.24 -8.26
CA ALA A 83 -13.27 12.24 -7.77
C ALA A 83 -12.79 11.74 -6.40
N LEU A 84 -13.74 11.41 -5.56
CA LEU A 84 -13.53 10.93 -4.21
C LEU A 84 -13.99 9.48 -4.13
N ALA A 85 -13.12 8.60 -3.66
CA ALA A 85 -13.42 7.23 -3.32
C ALA A 85 -13.34 7.07 -1.80
N ILE A 86 -14.41 6.60 -1.19
CA ILE A 86 -14.52 6.43 0.26
C ILE A 86 -14.76 4.96 0.55
N CYS A 87 -14.08 4.40 1.56
CA CYS A 87 -14.33 3.05 2.03
C CYS A 87 -14.00 2.87 3.51
N ASP A 88 -14.51 1.77 4.06
CA ASP A 88 -14.23 1.36 5.43
C ASP A 88 -12.95 0.51 5.54
N ASP A 89 -12.50 -0.07 4.41
CA ASP A 89 -11.26 -0.83 4.33
C ASP A 89 -10.07 0.04 3.95
N TYR A 90 -8.94 -0.12 4.65
CA TYR A 90 -7.73 0.68 4.44
C TYR A 90 -7.08 0.48 3.05
N THR A 91 -7.21 -0.69 2.45
CA THR A 91 -6.48 -1.06 1.24
C THR A 91 -7.35 -1.22 -0.01
N ALA A 92 -8.67 -1.42 0.16
CA ALA A 92 -9.56 -1.75 -0.95
C ALA A 92 -9.60 -0.65 -2.02
N ALA A 93 -9.82 0.61 -1.62
CA ALA A 93 -9.84 1.73 -2.54
C ALA A 93 -8.47 1.95 -3.21
N ALA A 94 -7.39 1.93 -2.42
CA ALA A 94 -6.04 2.15 -2.92
C ALA A 94 -5.64 1.10 -3.97
N LYS A 95 -5.94 -0.17 -3.76
CA LYS A 95 -5.64 -1.26 -4.70
C LYS A 95 -6.31 -1.11 -6.05
N VAL A 96 -7.63 -0.89 -6.04
CA VAL A 96 -8.40 -0.77 -7.30
C VAL A 96 -7.94 0.45 -8.07
N LEU A 97 -7.75 1.58 -7.38
CA LEU A 97 -7.35 2.84 -7.99
C LEU A 97 -5.91 2.83 -8.49
N SER A 98 -4.95 2.25 -7.75
CA SER A 98 -3.55 2.12 -8.19
C SER A 98 -3.44 1.18 -9.39
N LYS A 99 -4.10 0.02 -9.36
CA LYS A 99 -4.14 -0.89 -10.51
C LYS A 99 -4.70 -0.23 -11.77
N TYR A 100 -5.72 0.62 -11.61
CA TYR A 100 -6.28 1.38 -12.71
C TYR A 100 -5.34 2.51 -13.18
N ALA A 101 -4.64 3.18 -12.25
CA ALA A 101 -3.67 4.22 -12.55
C ALA A 101 -2.48 3.69 -13.35
N GLU A 102 -2.00 2.47 -13.08
CA GLU A 102 -0.96 1.80 -13.87
C GLU A 102 -1.38 1.59 -15.34
N GLY A 103 -2.67 1.31 -15.58
CA GLY A 103 -3.22 1.11 -16.93
C GLY A 103 -3.55 2.40 -17.68
N SER A 104 -3.65 3.55 -17.00
CA SER A 104 -4.13 4.82 -17.57
C SER A 104 -3.12 5.93 -17.41
N LYS A 105 -2.75 6.60 -18.50
CA LYS A 105 -1.77 7.71 -18.48
C LYS A 105 -2.32 9.01 -17.85
N THR A 106 -3.62 9.18 -17.85
CA THR A 106 -4.29 10.44 -17.46
C THR A 106 -4.87 10.38 -16.05
N PHE A 107 -5.15 9.18 -15.56
CA PHE A 107 -5.65 8.94 -14.21
C PHE A 107 -4.50 9.00 -13.20
N LYS A 108 -4.60 9.88 -12.22
CA LYS A 108 -3.56 10.06 -11.20
C LYS A 108 -4.19 10.12 -9.81
N ILE A 109 -3.57 9.45 -8.87
CA ILE A 109 -3.86 9.60 -7.46
C ILE A 109 -3.22 10.92 -7.00
N LYS A 110 -3.98 11.75 -6.31
CA LYS A 110 -3.51 13.05 -5.83
C LYS A 110 -3.14 13.02 -4.37
N ALA A 111 -4.04 12.55 -3.55
CA ALA A 111 -3.87 12.42 -2.12
C ALA A 111 -4.88 11.41 -1.58
N GLY A 112 -4.71 11.02 -0.33
CA GLY A 112 -5.70 10.26 0.42
C GLY A 112 -5.82 10.79 1.83
N PHE A 113 -6.76 10.26 2.56
CA PHE A 113 -6.84 10.42 4.01
C PHE A 113 -7.11 9.07 4.65
N MET A 114 -6.63 8.90 5.85
CA MET A 114 -6.79 7.70 6.66
C MET A 114 -6.90 8.10 8.13
N ASP A 115 -7.96 7.66 8.80
CA ASP A 115 -8.23 7.98 10.21
C ASP A 115 -8.11 9.49 10.55
N GLY A 116 -8.60 10.35 9.64
CA GLY A 116 -8.55 11.80 9.83
C GLY A 116 -7.19 12.46 9.53
N GLN A 117 -6.22 11.70 9.03
CA GLN A 117 -4.91 12.22 8.61
C GLN A 117 -4.78 12.23 7.09
N VAL A 118 -4.24 13.30 6.55
CA VAL A 118 -3.98 13.42 5.11
C VAL A 118 -2.68 12.72 4.76
N ILE A 119 -2.72 11.89 3.74
CA ILE A 119 -1.58 11.14 3.21
C ILE A 119 -1.32 11.51 1.75
N GLY A 120 -0.05 11.60 1.37
CA GLY A 120 0.36 11.87 0.00
C GLY A 120 0.15 10.67 -0.94
N ALA A 121 0.28 10.91 -2.25
CA ALA A 121 0.13 9.89 -3.28
C ALA A 121 1.06 8.69 -3.07
N ASP A 122 2.34 8.93 -2.70
CA ASP A 122 3.33 7.87 -2.48
C ASP A 122 2.88 6.86 -1.42
N LYS A 123 2.30 7.36 -0.31
CA LYS A 123 1.78 6.49 0.76
C LYS A 123 0.53 5.72 0.33
N VAL A 124 -0.31 6.31 -0.54
CA VAL A 124 -1.47 5.59 -1.09
C VAL A 124 -1.00 4.44 -1.99
N ASP A 125 0.07 4.63 -2.75
CA ASP A 125 0.67 3.58 -3.57
C ASP A 125 1.32 2.48 -2.71
N GLU A 126 1.89 2.81 -1.56
CA GLU A 126 2.35 1.82 -0.58
C GLU A 126 1.18 1.01 -0.02
N LEU A 127 0.08 1.67 0.35
CA LEU A 127 -1.15 1.01 0.81
C LEU A 127 -1.73 0.05 -0.26
N ALA A 128 -1.64 0.42 -1.53
CA ALA A 128 -2.09 -0.42 -2.64
C ALA A 128 -1.32 -1.74 -2.76
N LYS A 129 -0.05 -1.76 -2.35
CA LYS A 129 0.81 -2.96 -2.35
C LYS A 129 0.50 -3.91 -1.19
N LEU A 130 -0.14 -3.43 -0.12
CA LEU A 130 -0.48 -4.25 1.03
C LEU A 130 -1.62 -5.22 0.69
N PRO A 131 -1.66 -6.42 1.25
CA PRO A 131 -2.80 -7.33 1.12
C PRO A 131 -4.04 -6.76 1.85
N ASN A 132 -5.19 -7.36 1.60
CA ASN A 132 -6.42 -7.00 2.30
C ASN A 132 -6.30 -7.31 3.79
N LYS A 133 -7.23 -6.80 4.61
CA LYS A 133 -7.27 -7.01 6.07
C LYS A 133 -7.08 -8.48 6.47
N GLU A 134 -7.77 -9.40 5.81
CA GLU A 134 -7.63 -10.83 6.05
C GLU A 134 -6.24 -11.35 5.70
N GLY A 135 -5.66 -10.87 4.60
CA GLY A 135 -4.29 -11.20 4.22
C GLY A 135 -3.24 -10.69 5.21
N LEU A 136 -3.42 -9.47 5.74
CA LEU A 136 -2.54 -8.91 6.78
C LEU A 136 -2.63 -9.73 8.08
N LEU A 137 -3.83 -10.13 8.49
CA LEU A 137 -4.04 -11.01 9.64
C LEU A 137 -3.40 -12.39 9.42
N SER A 138 -3.55 -12.95 8.22
CA SER A 138 -2.92 -14.23 7.86
C SER A 138 -1.39 -14.14 7.89
N MET A 139 -0.81 -13.05 7.37
CA MET A 139 0.63 -12.80 7.46
C MET A 139 1.11 -12.67 8.90
N LEU A 140 0.38 -11.92 9.73
CA LEU A 140 0.70 -11.78 11.15
C LEU A 140 0.70 -13.14 11.86
N LEU A 141 -0.34 -13.94 11.65
CA LEU A 141 -0.44 -15.29 12.21
C LEU A 141 0.67 -16.20 11.69
N SER A 142 1.04 -16.09 10.41
CA SER A 142 2.14 -16.85 9.82
C SER A 142 3.49 -16.50 10.46
N VAL A 143 3.74 -15.21 10.71
CA VAL A 143 4.96 -14.74 11.38
C VAL A 143 5.02 -15.23 12.84
N LEU A 144 3.91 -15.17 13.57
CA LEU A 144 3.84 -15.67 14.96
C LEU A 144 4.06 -17.19 15.04
N ASN A 145 3.53 -17.95 14.08
CA ASN A 145 3.71 -19.40 14.01
C ASN A 145 5.05 -19.82 13.34
N GLY A 146 5.76 -18.87 12.74
CA GLY A 146 7.02 -19.12 12.02
C GLY A 146 8.06 -19.89 12.82
N PRO A 147 8.42 -19.49 14.06
CA PRO A 147 9.41 -20.17 14.89
C PRO A 147 9.00 -21.61 15.21
N ILE A 148 7.72 -21.85 15.51
CA ILE A 148 7.21 -23.20 15.85
C ILE A 148 7.24 -24.09 14.62
N ARG A 149 6.81 -23.56 13.46
CA ARG A 149 6.85 -24.27 12.18
C ARG A 149 8.28 -24.58 11.76
N GLY A 150 9.20 -23.61 11.91
CA GLY A 150 10.61 -23.79 11.61
C GLY A 150 11.26 -24.90 12.46
N LEU A 151 10.94 -24.95 13.76
CA LEU A 151 11.39 -26.03 14.64
C LEU A 151 10.84 -27.39 14.20
N ALA A 152 9.56 -27.46 13.87
CA ALA A 152 8.94 -28.71 13.42
C ALA A 152 9.57 -29.21 12.09
N VAL A 153 9.83 -28.30 11.15
CA VAL A 153 10.50 -28.64 9.89
C VAL A 153 11.94 -29.12 10.15
N ALA A 154 12.69 -28.46 11.05
CA ALA A 154 14.03 -28.87 11.41
C ALA A 154 14.06 -30.26 12.05
N LEU A 155 13.12 -30.55 12.96
CA LEU A 155 12.99 -31.88 13.58
C LEU A 155 12.64 -32.96 12.53
N ASN A 156 11.69 -32.67 11.63
CA ASN A 156 11.37 -33.60 10.55
C ASN A 156 12.56 -33.86 9.63
N ALA A 157 13.30 -32.82 9.28
CA ALA A 157 14.50 -32.98 8.44
C ALA A 157 15.61 -33.79 9.14
N ILE A 158 15.71 -33.72 10.47
CA ILE A 158 16.64 -34.57 11.26
C ILE A 158 16.17 -36.02 11.25
N VAL A 159 14.87 -36.27 11.39
CA VAL A 159 14.29 -37.61 11.35
C VAL A 159 14.47 -38.24 9.98
N GLU A 160 14.14 -37.51 8.91
CA GLU A 160 14.34 -37.97 7.51
C GLU A 160 15.82 -38.29 7.22
N LYS A 161 16.74 -37.42 7.65
CA LYS A 161 18.19 -37.71 7.52
C LYS A 161 18.68 -38.83 8.42
N GLY A 162 18.04 -39.01 9.58
CA GLY A 162 18.32 -40.10 10.49
C GLY A 162 17.83 -41.46 9.94
N GLU A 163 16.72 -41.47 9.22
CA GLU A 163 16.22 -42.67 8.52
C GLU A 163 17.04 -43.03 7.26
N GLU A 164 17.59 -42.01 6.56
CA GLU A 164 18.53 -42.26 5.45
C GLU A 164 19.95 -42.68 5.89
N ALA A 165 20.29 -42.42 7.19
CA ALA A 165 21.61 -42.67 7.73
C ALA A 165 21.72 -43.92 8.62
N ALA A 166 20.76 -44.84 8.55
CA ALA A 166 20.92 -46.19 9.12
C ALA A 166 20.80 -47.23 7.99
N PRO A 167 21.83 -48.06 7.62
CA PRO A 167 22.85 -48.54 8.55
C PRO A 167 24.33 -48.47 8.02
N ALA A 168 25.23 -47.96 8.80
CA ALA A 168 26.60 -48.47 8.87
C ALA A 168 27.32 -47.92 10.12
N GLU A 169 27.48 -48.82 11.07
CA GLU A 169 28.60 -48.99 12.00
C GLU A 169 29.12 -47.84 12.87
N GLU A 170 28.96 -48.10 14.15
CA GLU A 170 29.92 -47.89 15.24
C GLU A 170 31.33 -47.43 14.84
N ALA A 171 31.76 -46.34 15.45
CA ALA A 171 33.03 -46.32 16.19
C ALA A 171 33.30 -44.93 16.78
N THR A 172 33.14 -44.90 18.10
CA THR A 172 33.97 -44.25 19.14
C THR A 172 34.60 -42.88 19.00
N PRO A 173 34.70 -42.20 20.13
CA PRO A 173 35.04 -40.80 20.24
C PRO A 173 36.54 -40.58 20.53
N ALA A 174 37.04 -39.45 20.18
CA ALA A 174 38.17 -38.78 20.84
C ALA A 174 38.42 -37.48 20.10
N GLU A 175 38.32 -36.44 20.77
CA GLU A 175 39.30 -35.69 21.54
C GLU A 175 39.82 -34.46 20.81
N GLU A 176 39.47 -33.36 21.35
CA GLU A 176 40.38 -32.29 21.77
C GLU A 176 40.82 -31.21 20.76
N ALA A 177 40.64 -30.02 21.24
CA ALA A 177 41.46 -28.83 21.08
C ALA A 177 41.02 -27.76 20.04
N ALA A 178 40.46 -26.72 20.60
CA ALA A 178 40.70 -25.35 20.16
C ALA A 178 42.18 -24.99 20.50
N PRO A 179 42.69 -23.79 20.23
CA PRO A 179 42.27 -22.62 19.48
C PRO A 179 43.40 -21.96 18.67
N ALA A 180 43.16 -20.71 18.34
CA ALA A 180 44.13 -19.65 17.98
C ALA A 180 44.21 -19.32 16.48
N GLU A 181 43.82 -18.19 16.15
CA GLU A 181 44.37 -16.84 16.20
C GLU A 181 45.14 -16.38 14.98
N GLU A 182 44.81 -15.19 14.60
CA GLU A 182 45.61 -14.16 13.90
C GLU A 182 45.84 -14.32 12.38
N ALA A 183 45.59 -13.37 11.65
CA ALA A 183 45.78 -11.96 11.52
C ALA A 183 46.04 -11.58 10.05
N VAL A 184 45.43 -10.49 9.67
CA VAL A 184 46.03 -9.37 8.91
C VAL A 184 46.62 -9.65 7.52
N GLU A 185 46.07 -9.06 6.49
CA GLU A 185 46.67 -7.93 5.79
C GLU A 185 45.94 -7.66 4.46
N ALA A 186 45.40 -6.48 4.33
CA ALA A 186 45.32 -5.82 3.03
C ALA A 186 46.72 -5.28 2.71
N PRO A 187 47.06 -4.88 1.51
CA PRO A 187 46.43 -3.78 0.80
C PRO A 187 46.54 -3.79 -0.75
N ALA A 188 45.72 -2.91 -1.31
CA ALA A 188 45.99 -1.99 -2.43
C ALA A 188 46.62 -2.49 -3.74
N GLU A 189 46.01 -2.19 -4.87
CA GLU A 189 46.49 -1.11 -5.75
C GLU A 189 45.63 -1.04 -7.01
N ALA A 190 45.05 0.08 -7.25
CA ALA A 190 44.73 0.57 -8.59
C ALA A 190 46.07 1.02 -9.23
N PRO A 191 46.22 1.14 -10.53
CA PRO A 191 45.61 2.25 -11.23
C PRO A 191 45.30 2.06 -12.73
N ALA A 192 44.43 2.94 -13.18
CA ALA A 192 44.53 3.89 -14.28
C ALA A 192 44.62 3.44 -15.74
N GLU A 193 43.84 4.20 -16.50
CA GLU A 193 44.12 4.82 -17.83
C GLU A 193 43.84 3.94 -19.04
N GLU A 194 42.96 4.26 -19.95
CA GLU A 194 43.05 5.40 -20.86
C GLU A 194 41.79 5.45 -21.75
N ALA A 195 41.18 6.57 -21.90
CA ALA A 195 40.44 6.91 -23.10
C ALA A 195 41.45 7.33 -24.17
N PRO A 196 41.16 7.33 -25.48
CA PRO A 196 40.35 8.34 -26.07
C PRO A 196 39.57 8.01 -27.36
N ALA A 197 38.55 8.82 -27.60
CA ALA A 197 38.19 9.61 -28.77
C ALA A 197 38.01 8.99 -30.18
N ALA A 198 36.95 9.50 -30.77
CA ALA A 198 36.73 9.96 -32.14
C ALA A 198 36.39 8.89 -33.23
N GLU A 199 35.17 8.95 -33.70
CA GLU A 199 34.73 9.68 -34.92
C GLU A 199 33.20 9.72 -34.98
#